data_bfcaab6d1af62767fe43df61ca30f257
#
_entry.id   bfcaab6d1af62767fe43df61ca30f257
#
_cell.length_a   1.000
_cell.length_b   1.000
_cell.length_c   1.000
_cell.angle_alpha   90.00
_cell.angle_beta   90.00
_cell.angle_gamma   90.00
#
_symmetry.space_group_name_H-M   'P 1'
#
loop_
_entity.id
_entity.type
_entity.pdbx_description
1 polymer ?
#
loop_
_entity_poly.entity_id
_entity_poly.type
_entity_poly.pdbx_seq_one_letter_code
_entity_poly.pdbx_strand_id
1 'polypeptide(L)'
;MNNEITDKTKTIIYCLSYGGLLPFVISLVGIYSDSKELSSYAMIAFVSYGAVILGFIGAVHWGLLLKTDSIQRQGLLLSISVLPGLIGWLVLISPLPAALLMLCIAYPLLFVYEKYSELNNLLPVWYMLMRFRLTIVVTLFMLIGLGTVYSMG
;
A
#
# COMPACT_ATOMS: atom_id res chain seq x y z
N MET A 1 -23.72 20.96 -5.01
CA MET A 1 -23.04 20.58 -6.27
C MET A 1 -22.64 19.12 -6.13
N ASN A 2 -23.42 18.22 -6.75
CA ASN A 2 -23.05 16.79 -6.78
C ASN A 2 -21.83 16.62 -7.69
N ASN A 3 -20.64 16.60 -7.11
CA ASN A 3 -19.42 16.21 -7.81
C ASN A 3 -19.40 14.67 -7.94
N GLU A 4 -20.30 14.11 -8.74
CA GLU A 4 -20.13 12.74 -9.17
C GLU A 4 -18.87 12.65 -10.02
N ILE A 5 -17.94 11.81 -9.56
CA ILE A 5 -16.71 11.53 -10.30
C ILE A 5 -17.12 10.94 -11.65
N THR A 6 -16.73 11.63 -12.74
CA THR A 6 -17.06 11.18 -14.10
C THR A 6 -16.47 9.79 -14.37
N ASP A 7 -17.12 9.00 -15.24
CA ASP A 7 -16.65 7.65 -15.57
C ASP A 7 -15.23 7.68 -16.16
N LYS A 8 -14.89 8.73 -16.91
CA LYS A 8 -13.53 8.96 -17.40
C LYS A 8 -12.52 9.09 -16.26
N THR A 9 -12.85 9.83 -15.20
CA THR A 9 -11.98 9.99 -14.02
C THR A 9 -11.83 8.67 -13.26
N LYS A 10 -12.92 7.90 -13.10
CA LYS A 10 -12.84 6.55 -12.49
C LYS A 10 -11.90 5.65 -13.28
N THR A 11 -11.99 5.64 -14.62
CA THR A 11 -11.11 4.85 -15.48
C THR A 11 -9.63 5.22 -15.27
N ILE A 12 -9.32 6.51 -15.18
CA ILE A 12 -7.96 6.99 -14.91
C ILE A 12 -7.47 6.49 -13.54
N ILE A 13 -8.31 6.59 -12.50
CA ILE A 13 -7.97 6.10 -11.15
C ILE A 13 -7.70 4.59 -11.18
N TYR A 14 -8.53 3.80 -11.87
CA TYR A 14 -8.29 2.36 -12.02
C TYR A 14 -6.96 2.09 -12.74
N CYS A 15 -6.70 2.74 -13.87
CA CYS A 15 -5.45 2.56 -14.63
C CYS A 15 -4.22 2.89 -13.79
N LEU A 16 -4.22 4.01 -13.07
CA LEU A 16 -3.12 4.40 -12.20
C LEU A 16 -2.94 3.43 -11.01
N SER A 17 -4.04 3.01 -10.40
CA SER A 17 -4.00 2.12 -9.24
C SER A 17 -3.48 0.71 -9.58
N TYR A 18 -3.97 0.12 -10.68
CA TYR A 18 -3.46 -1.17 -11.15
C TYR A 18 -2.07 -1.04 -11.80
N GLY A 19 -1.78 0.07 -12.47
CA GLY A 19 -0.44 0.40 -12.97
C GLY A 19 0.60 0.45 -11.86
N GLY A 20 0.20 0.84 -10.64
CA GLY A 20 1.02 0.78 -9.44
C GLY A 20 1.47 -0.63 -9.03
N LEU A 21 0.92 -1.70 -9.60
CA LEU A 21 1.41 -3.07 -9.40
C LEU A 21 2.63 -3.41 -10.27
N LEU A 22 2.87 -2.66 -11.37
CA LEU A 22 3.96 -2.95 -12.30
C LEU A 22 5.35 -2.98 -11.64
N PRO A 23 5.73 -2.02 -10.77
CA PRO A 23 7.03 -2.08 -10.11
C PRO A 23 7.20 -3.33 -9.23
N PHE A 24 6.12 -3.82 -8.59
CA PHE A 24 6.18 -5.08 -7.85
C PHE A 24 6.45 -6.28 -8.77
N VAL A 25 5.74 -6.36 -9.90
CA VAL A 25 5.94 -7.44 -10.88
C VAL A 25 7.34 -7.41 -11.45
N ILE A 26 7.84 -6.24 -11.88
CA ILE A 26 9.19 -6.06 -12.43
C ILE A 26 10.24 -6.48 -11.40
N SER A 27 10.08 -6.04 -10.15
CA SER A 27 11.00 -6.43 -9.07
C SER A 27 10.95 -7.92 -8.78
N LEU A 28 9.77 -8.55 -8.73
CA LEU A 28 9.66 -10.00 -8.56
C LEU A 28 10.37 -10.77 -9.67
N VAL A 29 10.20 -10.38 -10.93
CA VAL A 29 10.93 -11.00 -12.05
C VAL A 29 12.45 -10.84 -11.87
N GLY A 30 12.91 -9.65 -11.45
CA GLY A 30 14.32 -9.40 -11.21
C GLY A 30 14.92 -10.21 -10.06
N ILE A 31 14.13 -10.54 -9.03
CA ILE A 31 14.57 -11.36 -7.89
C ILE A 31 14.97 -12.79 -8.34
N TYR A 32 14.31 -13.33 -9.35
CA TYR A 32 14.62 -14.66 -9.90
C TYR A 32 15.67 -14.64 -11.03
N SER A 33 16.41 -13.53 -11.17
CA SER A 33 17.53 -13.45 -12.12
C SER A 33 18.72 -14.30 -11.67
N ASP A 34 19.46 -14.86 -12.63
CA ASP A 34 20.71 -15.58 -12.39
C ASP A 34 21.83 -14.67 -11.85
N SER A 35 21.74 -13.36 -12.08
CA SER A 35 22.67 -12.37 -11.54
C SER A 35 22.34 -12.06 -10.09
N LYS A 36 23.25 -12.43 -9.17
CA LYS A 36 23.09 -12.13 -7.73
C LYS A 36 22.96 -10.63 -7.45
N GLU A 37 23.66 -9.79 -8.22
CA GLU A 37 23.56 -8.34 -8.08
C GLU A 37 22.17 -7.84 -8.45
N LEU A 38 21.65 -8.25 -9.63
CA LEU A 38 20.32 -7.87 -10.08
C LEU A 38 19.24 -8.36 -9.11
N SER A 39 19.33 -9.60 -8.63
CA SER A 39 18.42 -10.17 -7.65
C SER A 39 18.40 -9.35 -6.35
N SER A 40 19.57 -8.95 -5.85
CA SER A 40 19.69 -8.13 -4.64
C SER A 40 19.07 -6.73 -4.83
N TYR A 41 19.39 -6.05 -5.93
CA TYR A 41 18.78 -4.75 -6.25
C TYR A 41 17.26 -4.84 -6.43
N ALA A 42 16.78 -5.88 -7.10
CA ALA A 42 15.35 -6.11 -7.29
C ALA A 42 14.63 -6.33 -5.96
N MET A 43 15.22 -7.05 -5.03
CA MET A 43 14.65 -7.25 -3.69
C MET A 43 14.59 -5.94 -2.89
N ILE A 44 15.66 -5.12 -2.95
CA ILE A 44 15.66 -3.80 -2.31
C ILE A 44 14.57 -2.92 -2.94
N ALA A 45 14.48 -2.88 -4.26
CA ALA A 45 13.46 -2.10 -4.97
C ALA A 45 12.04 -2.55 -4.61
N PHE A 46 11.82 -3.86 -4.51
CA PHE A 46 10.55 -4.45 -4.13
C PHE A 46 10.07 -3.99 -2.74
N VAL A 47 10.94 -4.10 -1.74
CA VAL A 47 10.63 -3.70 -0.36
C VAL A 47 10.46 -2.19 -0.25
N SER A 48 11.37 -1.43 -0.87
CA SER A 48 11.33 0.03 -0.83
C SER A 48 10.07 0.59 -1.49
N TYR A 49 9.67 0.02 -2.62
CA TYR A 49 8.43 0.41 -3.28
C TYR A 49 7.21 0.09 -2.42
N GLY A 50 7.19 -1.08 -1.76
CA GLY A 50 6.15 -1.43 -0.80
C GLY A 50 6.05 -0.41 0.34
N ALA A 51 7.17 0.01 0.92
CA ALA A 51 7.20 1.02 1.97
C ALA A 51 6.65 2.38 1.49
N VAL A 52 7.04 2.82 0.28
CA VAL A 52 6.57 4.08 -0.33
C VAL A 52 5.05 4.05 -0.56
N ILE A 53 4.53 2.97 -1.14
CA ILE A 53 3.08 2.85 -1.39
C ILE A 53 2.29 2.81 -0.08
N LEU A 54 2.79 2.14 0.96
CA LEU A 54 2.15 2.14 2.28
C LEU A 54 2.03 3.57 2.84
N GLY A 55 3.10 4.35 2.78
CA GLY A 55 3.10 5.77 3.19
C GLY A 55 2.17 6.64 2.33
N PHE A 56 2.14 6.40 1.01
CA PHE A 56 1.24 7.10 0.09
C PHE A 56 -0.24 6.91 0.46
N ILE A 57 -0.64 5.71 0.85
CA ILE A 57 -2.02 5.44 1.29
C ILE A 57 -2.36 6.25 2.54
N GLY A 58 -1.45 6.32 3.51
CA GLY A 58 -1.63 7.18 4.69
C GLY A 58 -1.81 8.66 4.33
N ALA A 59 -1.05 9.17 3.35
CA ALA A 59 -1.18 10.54 2.88
C ALA A 59 -2.54 10.82 2.19
N VAL A 60 -3.12 9.83 1.50
CA VAL A 60 -4.47 9.94 0.94
C VAL A 60 -5.52 10.15 2.04
N HIS A 61 -5.40 9.44 3.17
CA HIS A 61 -6.29 9.65 4.32
C HIS A 61 -6.20 11.07 4.86
N TRP A 62 -5.01 11.63 4.95
CA TRP A 62 -4.81 13.03 5.35
C TRP A 62 -5.57 13.99 4.44
N GLY A 63 -5.43 13.83 3.13
CA GLY A 63 -6.12 14.67 2.16
C GLY A 63 -7.64 14.60 2.26
N LEU A 64 -8.20 13.43 2.56
CA LEU A 64 -9.64 13.24 2.78
C LEU A 64 -10.11 13.92 4.06
N LEU A 65 -9.39 13.72 5.16
CA LEU A 65 -9.74 14.26 6.47
C LEU A 65 -9.67 15.79 6.51
N LEU A 66 -8.72 16.41 5.80
CA LEU A 66 -8.61 17.88 5.74
C LEU A 66 -9.77 18.56 5.00
N LYS A 67 -10.52 17.83 4.18
CA LYS A 67 -11.68 18.36 3.45
C LYS A 67 -13.01 18.20 4.19
N THR A 68 -13.01 17.60 5.38
CA THR A 68 -14.23 17.21 6.07
C THR A 68 -14.25 17.80 7.47
N ASP A 69 -15.16 18.75 7.72
CA ASP A 69 -15.31 19.41 9.03
C ASP A 69 -16.26 18.67 9.99
N SER A 70 -16.89 17.56 9.55
CA SER A 70 -18.00 16.92 10.28
C SER A 70 -17.62 15.67 11.10
N ILE A 71 -16.33 15.35 11.23
CA ILE A 71 -15.86 14.15 11.93
C ILE A 71 -15.45 14.48 13.36
N GLN A 72 -16.14 13.90 14.36
CA GLN A 72 -15.86 14.19 15.78
C GLN A 72 -14.44 13.82 16.23
N ARG A 73 -13.80 12.83 15.58
CA ARG A 73 -12.47 12.31 15.94
C ARG A 73 -11.40 12.66 14.89
N GLN A 74 -11.58 13.75 14.15
CA GLN A 74 -10.69 14.14 13.05
C GLN A 74 -9.21 14.18 13.46
N GLY A 75 -8.89 14.78 14.62
CA GLY A 75 -7.50 14.85 15.10
C GLY A 75 -6.88 13.47 15.36
N LEU A 76 -7.65 12.52 15.92
CA LEU A 76 -7.20 11.16 16.13
C LEU A 76 -6.96 10.45 14.79
N LEU A 77 -7.89 10.57 13.85
CA LEU A 77 -7.77 9.94 12.52
C LEU A 77 -6.58 10.52 11.73
N LEU A 78 -6.33 11.83 11.83
CA LEU A 78 -5.14 12.47 11.26
C LEU A 78 -3.85 11.91 11.87
N SER A 79 -3.81 11.72 13.19
CA SER A 79 -2.65 11.14 13.87
C SER A 79 -2.40 9.68 13.42
N ILE A 80 -3.46 8.87 13.28
CA ILE A 80 -3.36 7.49 12.81
C ILE A 80 -2.90 7.43 11.35
N SER A 81 -3.30 8.38 10.51
CA SER A 81 -2.93 8.40 9.09
C SER A 81 -1.44 8.65 8.82
N VAL A 82 -0.67 9.07 9.85
CA VAL A 82 0.79 9.17 9.77
C VAL A 82 1.48 7.81 9.96
N LEU A 83 0.84 6.88 10.69
CA LEU A 83 1.43 5.58 11.04
C LEU A 83 1.90 4.77 9.83
N PRO A 84 1.17 4.68 8.69
CA PRO A 84 1.65 3.96 7.51
C PRO A 84 2.99 4.49 7.00
N GLY A 85 3.21 5.80 7.03
CA GLY A 85 4.47 6.43 6.66
C GLY A 85 5.61 6.07 7.63
N LEU A 86 5.34 6.08 8.94
CA LEU A 86 6.32 5.68 9.96
C LEU A 86 6.65 4.19 9.85
N ILE A 87 5.66 3.33 9.61
CA ILE A 87 5.89 1.90 9.37
C ILE A 87 6.72 1.71 8.11
N GLY A 88 6.43 2.44 7.02
CA GLY A 88 7.23 2.41 5.79
C GLY A 88 8.69 2.80 6.05
N TRP A 89 8.94 3.82 6.86
CA TRP A 89 10.30 4.18 7.25
C TRP A 89 10.99 3.07 8.06
N LEU A 90 10.30 2.47 9.05
CA LEU A 90 10.83 1.34 9.82
C LEU A 90 11.16 0.13 8.94
N VAL A 91 10.34 -0.15 7.93
CA VAL A 91 10.59 -1.19 6.93
C VAL A 91 11.93 -0.99 6.25
N LEU A 92 12.27 0.26 5.85
CA LEU A 92 13.49 0.56 5.10
C LEU A 92 14.78 0.37 5.93
N ILE A 93 14.69 0.43 7.25
CA ILE A 93 15.85 0.25 8.15
C ILE A 93 15.88 -1.12 8.82
N SER A 94 14.88 -1.97 8.56
CA SER A 94 14.77 -3.31 9.15
C SER A 94 15.51 -4.36 8.32
N PRO A 95 15.98 -5.48 8.94
CA PRO A 95 16.44 -6.64 8.20
C PRO A 95 15.38 -7.17 7.25
N LEU A 96 15.79 -7.66 6.07
CA LEU A 96 14.91 -8.03 4.98
C LEU A 96 13.72 -8.94 5.36
N PRO A 97 13.90 -10.04 6.15
CA PRO A 97 12.77 -10.87 6.55
C PRO A 97 11.75 -10.12 7.41
N ALA A 98 12.23 -9.27 8.33
CA ALA A 98 11.37 -8.45 9.18
C ALA A 98 10.63 -7.37 8.36
N ALA A 99 11.30 -6.72 7.42
CA ALA A 99 10.73 -5.73 6.51
C ALA A 99 9.54 -6.31 5.72
N LEU A 100 9.73 -7.48 5.12
CA LEU A 100 8.67 -8.17 4.37
C LEU A 100 7.51 -8.59 5.27
N LEU A 101 7.79 -9.14 6.46
CA LEU A 101 6.76 -9.50 7.43
C LEU A 101 5.95 -8.27 7.87
N MET A 102 6.61 -7.14 8.13
CA MET A 102 5.94 -5.89 8.47
C MET A 102 4.99 -5.43 7.35
N LEU A 103 5.40 -5.50 6.09
CA LEU A 103 4.55 -5.17 4.94
C LEU A 103 3.38 -6.15 4.78
N CYS A 104 3.61 -7.46 4.95
CA CYS A 104 2.56 -8.48 4.92
C CYS A 104 1.44 -8.20 5.92
N ILE A 105 1.79 -7.66 7.09
CA ILE A 105 0.84 -7.35 8.17
C ILE A 105 0.24 -5.95 7.95
N ALA A 106 1.05 -4.97 7.59
CA ALA A 106 0.63 -3.56 7.52
C ALA A 106 -0.44 -3.32 6.45
N TYR A 107 -0.34 -3.92 5.27
CA TYR A 107 -1.32 -3.73 4.19
C TYR A 107 -2.73 -4.21 4.55
N PRO A 108 -2.93 -5.47 5.04
CA PRO A 108 -4.25 -5.91 5.48
C PRO A 108 -4.78 -5.11 6.66
N LEU A 109 -3.93 -4.79 7.65
CA LEU A 109 -4.36 -4.00 8.81
C LEU A 109 -4.82 -2.60 8.41
N LEU A 110 -4.11 -1.95 7.49
CA LEU A 110 -4.49 -0.64 6.99
C LEU A 110 -5.84 -0.69 6.27
N PHE A 111 -6.08 -1.73 5.45
CA PHE A 111 -7.38 -1.92 4.79
C PHE A 111 -8.51 -2.18 5.80
N VAL A 112 -8.26 -3.01 6.82
CA VAL A 112 -9.24 -3.26 7.90
C VAL A 112 -9.56 -1.95 8.62
N TYR A 113 -8.54 -1.16 8.94
CA TYR A 113 -8.73 0.18 9.52
C TYR A 113 -9.58 1.09 8.62
N GLU A 114 -9.27 1.18 7.31
CA GLU A 114 -10.06 1.95 6.34
C GLU A 114 -11.54 1.54 6.36
N LYS A 115 -11.79 0.23 6.36
CA LYS A 115 -13.15 -0.34 6.27
C LYS A 115 -13.99 -0.08 7.52
N TYR A 116 -13.39 -0.11 8.72
CA TYR A 116 -14.11 -0.02 9.99
C TYR A 116 -14.02 1.36 10.65
N SER A 117 -13.25 2.28 10.11
CA SER A 117 -13.18 3.67 10.56
C SER A 117 -14.22 4.55 9.87
N GLU A 118 -14.36 5.78 10.38
CA GLU A 118 -15.20 6.81 9.75
C GLU A 118 -14.75 7.19 8.33
N LEU A 119 -13.52 6.84 7.93
CA LEU A 119 -12.99 7.01 6.58
C LEU A 119 -13.83 6.27 5.52
N ASN A 120 -14.42 5.13 5.89
CA ASN A 120 -15.28 4.36 4.98
C ASN A 120 -16.49 5.19 4.49
N ASN A 121 -17.00 6.09 5.32
CA ASN A 121 -18.12 6.97 4.96
C ASN A 121 -17.75 8.06 3.96
N LEU A 122 -16.44 8.36 3.83
CA LEU A 122 -15.90 9.36 2.90
C LEU A 122 -15.52 8.76 1.54
N LEU A 123 -15.42 7.44 1.45
CA LEU A 123 -14.92 6.73 0.28
C LEU A 123 -16.08 6.07 -0.49
N PRO A 124 -16.11 6.21 -1.83
CA PRO A 124 -17.11 5.53 -2.65
C PRO A 124 -16.94 4.01 -2.58
N VAL A 125 -18.03 3.27 -2.67
CA VAL A 125 -18.05 1.79 -2.63
C VAL A 125 -17.11 1.17 -3.70
N TRP A 126 -17.12 1.72 -4.93
CA TRP A 126 -16.24 1.23 -6.00
C TRP A 126 -14.76 1.36 -5.66
N TYR A 127 -14.38 2.44 -4.95
CA TYR A 127 -13.00 2.66 -4.51
C TYR A 127 -12.60 1.64 -3.44
N MET A 128 -13.47 1.36 -2.46
CA MET A 128 -13.21 0.35 -1.43
C MET A 128 -13.07 -1.06 -2.03
N LEU A 129 -13.85 -1.42 -3.05
CA LEU A 129 -13.70 -2.68 -3.77
C LEU A 129 -12.35 -2.76 -4.51
N MET A 130 -11.93 -1.69 -5.16
CA MET A 130 -10.62 -1.60 -5.80
C MET A 130 -9.50 -1.76 -4.75
N ARG A 131 -9.57 -1.03 -3.64
CA ARG A 131 -8.61 -1.11 -2.52
C ARG A 131 -8.51 -2.54 -1.97
N PHE A 132 -9.63 -3.22 -1.78
CA PHE A 132 -9.65 -4.62 -1.33
C PHE A 132 -8.87 -5.54 -2.27
N ARG A 133 -9.13 -5.46 -3.58
CA ARG A 133 -8.42 -6.26 -4.59
C ARG A 133 -6.92 -5.97 -4.60
N LEU A 134 -6.53 -4.70 -4.59
CA LEU A 134 -5.13 -4.29 -4.57
C LEU A 134 -4.42 -4.75 -3.29
N THR A 135 -5.08 -4.67 -2.13
CA THR A 135 -4.52 -5.16 -0.87
C THR A 135 -4.24 -6.65 -0.92
N ILE A 136 -5.16 -7.46 -1.46
CA ILE A 136 -4.94 -8.91 -1.63
C ILE A 136 -3.72 -9.16 -2.53
N VAL A 137 -3.67 -8.52 -3.71
CA VAL A 137 -2.58 -8.73 -4.67
C VAL A 137 -1.23 -8.33 -4.08
N VAL A 138 -1.15 -7.15 -3.45
CA VAL A 138 0.11 -6.68 -2.83
C VAL A 138 0.53 -7.59 -1.68
N THR A 139 -0.42 -8.03 -0.83
CA THR A 139 -0.11 -8.96 0.26
C THR A 139 0.42 -10.29 -0.28
N LEU A 140 -0.17 -10.82 -1.36
CA LEU A 140 0.35 -12.03 -2.02
C LEU A 140 1.76 -11.81 -2.57
N PHE A 141 2.05 -10.67 -3.19
CA PHE A 141 3.40 -10.34 -3.62
C PHE A 141 4.39 -10.30 -2.45
N MET A 142 4.01 -9.71 -1.31
CA MET A 142 4.87 -9.70 -0.11
C MET A 142 5.11 -11.11 0.44
N LEU A 143 4.10 -11.97 0.43
CA LEU A 143 4.24 -13.38 0.86
C LEU A 143 5.16 -14.16 -0.09
N ILE A 144 5.10 -13.94 -1.40
CA ILE A 144 6.02 -14.53 -2.37
C ILE A 144 7.44 -14.05 -2.08
N GLY A 145 7.66 -12.74 -1.91
CA GLY A 145 8.97 -12.20 -1.56
C GLY A 145 9.53 -12.77 -0.26
N LEU A 146 8.69 -12.93 0.77
CA LEU A 146 9.06 -13.54 2.04
C LEU A 146 9.45 -15.01 1.88
N GLY A 147 8.67 -15.79 1.12
CA GLY A 147 8.97 -17.18 0.80
C GLY A 147 10.30 -17.32 0.06
N THR A 148 10.60 -16.41 -0.87
CA THR A 148 11.88 -16.40 -1.60
C THR A 148 13.07 -16.20 -0.66
N VAL A 149 12.97 -15.29 0.30
CA VAL A 149 14.05 -15.05 1.28
C VAL A 149 14.34 -16.32 2.11
N TYR A 150 13.29 -17.04 2.55
CA TYR A 150 13.46 -18.29 3.31
C TYR A 150 13.93 -19.47 2.46
N SER A 151 13.71 -19.45 1.14
CA SER A 151 14.17 -20.53 0.25
C SER A 151 15.62 -20.36 -0.23
N MET A 152 16.14 -19.13 -0.18
CA MET A 152 17.51 -18.79 -0.63
C MET A 152 18.52 -18.73 0.52
N GLY A 153 18.08 -18.74 1.79
CA GLY A 153 18.93 -18.74 3.00
C GLY A 153 19.03 -20.08 3.62
#